data_82f7cc2e492e7dea78afb876722d2732
#
_entry.id   82f7cc2e492e7dea78afb876722d2732
#
_cell.length_a   1.000
_cell.length_b   1.000
_cell.length_c   1.000
_cell.angle_alpha   90.00
_cell.angle_beta   90.00
_cell.angle_gamma   90.00
#
_symmetry.space_group_name_H-M   'P 1'
#
loop_
_entity.id
_entity.type
_entity.pdbx_description
1 polymer ?
#
loop_
_entity_poly.entity_id
_entity_poly.type
_entity_poly.pdbx_seq_one_letter_code
_entity_poly.pdbx_strand_id
1 'polypeptide(L)'
;AGESPIAGVTVELLDATNVQAAMPGHPANWAHPALLAPDAPYIIARGRVLGGSSTINGGGFVRARPEDFAAWADVAGPGWSYAAVLPTMRALENDLDADPLTDAALHGSSGPMPVRRPAQTSPAARAFTAAALELGFVHEHDKNAPGLPGVGAVPSNIVDGVRVNTGLAYIDPARDRPNLRVLGDTRALRIVFDGSRAIGVETSEGTLLADEIVLCAGGIGSPHLLLASGIGPRPQLEALGI
;
A
#
# COMPACT_ATOMS: atom_id res chain seq x y z
N ALA A 1 -15.10 12.35 -11.41
CA ALA A 1 -15.15 11.47 -10.25
C ALA A 1 -16.47 11.75 -9.52
N GLY A 2 -17.33 10.73 -9.40
CA GLY A 2 -18.60 10.88 -8.67
C GLY A 2 -18.33 11.22 -7.22
N GLU A 3 -19.18 12.05 -6.62
CA GLU A 3 -19.09 12.40 -5.23
C GLU A 3 -19.21 11.13 -4.37
N SER A 4 -18.14 10.76 -3.73
CA SER A 4 -18.09 9.73 -2.71
C SER A 4 -18.28 10.38 -1.33
N PRO A 5 -18.83 9.67 -0.35
CA PRO A 5 -18.73 10.09 1.04
C PRO A 5 -17.29 10.37 1.47
N ILE A 6 -16.33 9.78 0.75
CA ILE A 6 -14.90 10.12 0.86
C ILE A 6 -14.49 10.78 -0.44
N ALA A 7 -14.03 12.03 -0.40
CA ALA A 7 -13.68 12.82 -1.57
C ALA A 7 -12.94 12.00 -2.63
N GLY A 8 -13.58 11.77 -3.78
CA GLY A 8 -13.01 11.10 -4.95
C GLY A 8 -13.03 9.56 -4.95
N VAL A 9 -13.55 8.89 -3.91
CA VAL A 9 -13.69 7.41 -3.91
C VAL A 9 -15.15 7.03 -4.14
N THR A 10 -15.48 6.44 -5.26
CA THR A 10 -16.85 5.99 -5.57
C THR A 10 -17.16 4.66 -4.86
N VAL A 11 -18.45 4.36 -4.63
CA VAL A 11 -18.89 3.08 -4.07
C VAL A 11 -18.39 1.90 -4.91
N GLU A 12 -18.32 2.05 -6.23
CA GLU A 12 -17.77 1.06 -7.16
C GLU A 12 -16.29 0.72 -6.85
N LEU A 13 -15.48 1.71 -6.47
CA LEU A 13 -14.08 1.50 -6.10
C LEU A 13 -13.91 0.79 -4.77
N LEU A 14 -14.92 0.81 -3.91
CA LEU A 14 -14.94 0.12 -2.62
C LEU A 14 -15.43 -1.32 -2.73
N ASP A 15 -16.16 -1.66 -3.78
CA ASP A 15 -16.61 -3.03 -4.04
C ASP A 15 -15.41 -3.96 -4.23
N ALA A 16 -15.21 -4.86 -3.28
CA ALA A 16 -14.07 -5.78 -3.26
C ALA A 16 -14.19 -6.91 -4.30
N THR A 17 -15.36 -7.11 -4.89
CA THR A 17 -15.57 -8.06 -6.01
C THR A 17 -15.15 -7.48 -7.35
N ASN A 18 -14.89 -6.17 -7.39
CA ASN A 18 -14.58 -5.42 -8.59
C ASN A 18 -13.12 -4.92 -8.58
N VAL A 19 -12.38 -5.25 -9.64
CA VAL A 19 -11.00 -4.78 -9.87
C VAL A 19 -10.87 -3.98 -11.17
N GLN A 20 -11.97 -3.52 -11.74
CA GLN A 20 -12.00 -2.76 -13.00
C GLN A 20 -11.12 -1.50 -12.94
N ALA A 21 -11.03 -0.87 -11.78
CA ALA A 21 -10.18 0.30 -11.58
C ALA A 21 -8.67 0.04 -11.80
N ALA A 22 -8.23 -1.21 -11.73
CA ALA A 22 -6.86 -1.59 -12.08
C ALA A 22 -6.62 -1.76 -13.59
N MET A 23 -7.69 -1.78 -14.40
CA MET A 23 -7.56 -1.93 -15.84
C MET A 23 -6.98 -0.67 -16.50
N PRO A 24 -6.20 -0.82 -17.60
CA PRO A 24 -5.71 0.30 -18.38
C PRO A 24 -6.87 1.20 -18.88
N GLY A 25 -6.67 2.51 -18.80
CA GLY A 25 -7.66 3.50 -19.23
C GLY A 25 -8.70 3.90 -18.17
N HIS A 26 -8.75 3.23 -17.02
CA HIS A 26 -9.61 3.67 -15.93
C HIS A 26 -9.09 4.97 -15.29
N PRO A 27 -9.94 5.99 -15.02
CA PRO A 27 -9.51 7.29 -14.51
C PRO A 27 -8.84 7.23 -13.13
N ALA A 28 -9.16 6.23 -12.30
CA ALA A 28 -8.52 6.00 -11.02
C ALA A 28 -7.17 5.25 -11.11
N ASN A 29 -6.63 5.01 -12.32
CA ASN A 29 -5.39 4.31 -12.56
C ASN A 29 -4.38 5.19 -13.32
N TRP A 30 -3.15 5.31 -12.80
CA TRP A 30 -2.04 5.97 -13.50
C TRP A 30 -1.60 5.22 -14.75
N ALA A 31 -1.78 3.90 -14.79
CA ALA A 31 -1.47 3.03 -15.92
C ALA A 31 -0.04 3.24 -16.47
N HIS A 32 0.99 3.09 -15.61
CA HIS A 32 2.36 3.32 -16.01
C HIS A 32 2.83 2.27 -17.05
N PRO A 33 3.33 2.69 -18.22
CA PRO A 33 3.89 1.76 -19.18
C PRO A 33 5.21 1.17 -18.66
N ALA A 34 5.42 -0.11 -18.88
CA ALA A 34 6.63 -0.83 -18.51
C ALA A 34 6.94 -1.93 -19.52
N LEU A 35 8.15 -2.48 -19.44
CA LEU A 35 8.56 -3.70 -20.12
C LEU A 35 8.88 -4.74 -19.06
N LEU A 36 8.20 -5.87 -19.06
CA LEU A 36 8.54 -7.02 -18.21
C LEU A 36 9.75 -7.78 -18.76
N ALA A 37 9.90 -7.77 -20.08
CA ALA A 37 11.04 -8.24 -20.86
C ALA A 37 11.16 -7.34 -22.10
N PRO A 38 12.26 -7.39 -22.88
CA PRO A 38 12.44 -6.52 -24.05
C PRO A 38 11.24 -6.47 -25.00
N ASP A 39 10.52 -7.57 -25.16
CA ASP A 39 9.41 -7.71 -26.10
C ASP A 39 8.05 -7.89 -25.40
N ALA A 40 7.98 -7.69 -24.08
CA ALA A 40 6.76 -7.88 -23.30
C ALA A 40 6.29 -6.56 -22.67
N PRO A 41 5.56 -5.70 -23.42
CA PRO A 41 4.98 -4.48 -22.87
C PRO A 41 3.93 -4.82 -21.81
N TYR A 42 3.91 -4.04 -20.76
CA TYR A 42 3.01 -4.21 -19.63
C TYR A 42 2.53 -2.86 -19.12
N ILE A 43 1.36 -2.84 -18.50
CA ILE A 43 0.85 -1.65 -17.82
C ILE A 43 0.82 -1.94 -16.33
N ILE A 44 1.62 -1.18 -15.57
CA ILE A 44 1.62 -1.27 -14.12
C ILE A 44 0.49 -0.40 -13.57
N ALA A 45 -0.52 -1.05 -13.00
CA ALA A 45 -1.61 -0.34 -12.33
C ALA A 45 -1.13 0.28 -11.02
N ARG A 46 -1.42 1.58 -10.84
CA ARG A 46 -1.23 2.31 -9.57
C ARG A 46 -2.40 3.26 -9.37
N GLY A 47 -2.92 3.33 -8.14
CA GLY A 47 -4.09 4.16 -7.84
C GLY A 47 -3.83 5.64 -8.03
N ARG A 48 -4.73 6.28 -8.80
CA ARG A 48 -4.84 7.73 -8.98
C ARG A 48 -6.12 8.23 -8.30
N VAL A 49 -6.21 8.00 -7.02
CA VAL A 49 -7.39 8.25 -6.20
C VAL A 49 -6.96 8.32 -4.73
N LEU A 50 -7.79 8.90 -3.86
CA LEU A 50 -7.53 8.90 -2.42
C LEU A 50 -7.41 7.45 -1.90
N GLY A 51 -6.41 7.19 -1.06
CA GLY A 51 -6.03 5.85 -0.66
C GLY A 51 -5.07 5.15 -1.64
N GLY A 52 -4.77 5.77 -2.79
CA GLY A 52 -3.81 5.25 -3.76
C GLY A 52 -4.14 3.83 -4.22
N SER A 53 -3.12 2.99 -4.34
CA SER A 53 -3.28 1.60 -4.81
C SER A 53 -4.09 0.71 -3.87
N SER A 54 -4.24 1.07 -2.58
CA SER A 54 -5.12 0.32 -1.68
C SER A 54 -6.60 0.44 -2.05
N THR A 55 -6.97 1.41 -2.89
CA THR A 55 -8.34 1.59 -3.40
C THR A 55 -8.65 0.72 -4.61
N ILE A 56 -7.64 0.30 -5.38
CA ILE A 56 -7.82 -0.42 -6.64
C ILE A 56 -7.21 -1.84 -6.64
N ASN A 57 -6.58 -2.26 -5.54
CA ASN A 57 -5.96 -3.59 -5.41
C ASN A 57 -6.98 -4.69 -5.09
N GLY A 58 -6.52 -5.94 -4.97
CA GLY A 58 -7.32 -7.09 -4.57
C GLY A 58 -7.57 -7.21 -3.06
N GLY A 59 -7.17 -6.22 -2.25
CA GLY A 59 -7.42 -6.20 -0.81
C GLY A 59 -6.58 -7.19 0.02
N GLY A 60 -5.58 -7.86 -0.55
CA GLY A 60 -4.69 -8.71 0.22
C GLY A 60 -3.88 -7.89 1.24
N PHE A 61 -3.81 -8.37 2.50
CA PHE A 61 -3.12 -7.72 3.60
C PHE A 61 -2.09 -8.67 4.21
N VAL A 62 -0.94 -8.79 3.53
CA VAL A 62 0.14 -9.67 3.92
C VAL A 62 1.34 -8.86 4.37
N ARG A 63 1.88 -9.20 5.55
CA ARG A 63 3.10 -8.60 6.07
C ARG A 63 4.33 -9.18 5.36
N ALA A 64 5.39 -8.36 5.26
CA ALA A 64 6.71 -8.87 4.94
C ALA A 64 7.18 -9.84 6.03
N ARG A 65 8.03 -10.78 5.66
CA ARG A 65 8.54 -11.80 6.56
C ARG A 65 9.71 -11.27 7.41
N PRO A 66 10.03 -11.91 8.54
CA PRO A 66 11.18 -11.51 9.35
C PRO A 66 12.50 -11.41 8.57
N GLU A 67 12.70 -12.26 7.56
CA GLU A 67 13.88 -12.26 6.69
C GLU A 67 13.96 -11.00 5.82
N ASP A 68 12.82 -10.49 5.32
CA ASP A 68 12.75 -9.25 4.57
C ASP A 68 13.14 -8.06 5.44
N PHE A 69 12.64 -8.03 6.69
CA PHE A 69 13.01 -7.01 7.67
C PHE A 69 14.47 -7.10 8.11
N ALA A 70 15.05 -8.30 8.17
CA ALA A 70 16.47 -8.46 8.43
C ALA A 70 17.30 -7.80 7.32
N ALA A 71 16.97 -8.04 6.05
CA ALA A 71 17.63 -7.40 4.91
C ALA A 71 17.47 -5.87 4.93
N TRP A 72 16.33 -5.36 5.36
CA TRP A 72 16.13 -3.91 5.52
C TRP A 72 16.94 -3.34 6.67
N ALA A 73 17.04 -4.06 7.79
CA ALA A 73 17.83 -3.64 8.95
C ALA A 73 19.33 -3.56 8.63
N ASP A 74 19.86 -4.45 7.78
CA ASP A 74 21.24 -4.44 7.32
C ASP A 74 21.59 -3.16 6.53
N VAL A 75 20.62 -2.61 5.79
CA VAL A 75 20.83 -1.40 4.96
C VAL A 75 20.43 -0.13 5.70
N ALA A 76 19.31 -0.15 6.41
CA ALA A 76 18.68 1.05 6.98
C ALA A 76 18.83 1.16 8.51
N GLY A 77 19.46 0.18 9.13
CA GLY A 77 19.73 0.13 10.56
C GLY A 77 18.70 -0.64 11.40
N PRO A 78 18.99 -0.91 12.67
CA PRO A 78 18.25 -1.86 13.53
C PRO A 78 16.79 -1.46 13.78
N GLY A 79 16.42 -0.20 13.61
CA GLY A 79 15.02 0.27 13.69
C GLY A 79 14.10 -0.37 12.65
N TRP A 80 14.64 -0.99 11.61
CA TRP A 80 13.91 -1.71 10.58
C TRP A 80 13.85 -3.23 10.80
N SER A 81 14.38 -3.74 11.92
CA SER A 81 14.24 -5.15 12.26
C SER A 81 12.77 -5.52 12.50
N TYR A 82 12.40 -6.79 12.27
CA TYR A 82 11.04 -7.28 12.51
C TYR A 82 10.55 -6.95 13.92
N ALA A 83 11.39 -7.15 14.94
CA ALA A 83 11.04 -6.86 16.33
C ALA A 83 10.79 -5.36 16.57
N ALA A 84 11.54 -4.48 15.91
CA ALA A 84 11.36 -3.03 16.04
C ALA A 84 10.10 -2.52 15.33
N VAL A 85 9.72 -3.14 14.19
CA VAL A 85 8.57 -2.72 13.38
C VAL A 85 7.25 -3.37 13.83
N LEU A 86 7.31 -4.54 14.46
CA LEU A 86 6.11 -5.29 14.88
C LEU A 86 5.12 -4.47 15.72
N PRO A 87 5.53 -3.65 16.72
CA PRO A 87 4.60 -2.80 17.46
C PRO A 87 3.80 -1.85 16.55
N THR A 88 4.45 -1.28 15.54
CA THR A 88 3.78 -0.41 14.56
C THR A 88 2.82 -1.20 13.67
N MET A 89 3.22 -2.37 13.18
CA MET A 89 2.33 -3.25 12.39
C MET A 89 1.08 -3.63 13.18
N ARG A 90 1.22 -3.95 14.48
CA ARG A 90 0.08 -4.21 15.37
C ARG A 90 -0.81 -2.99 15.57
N ALA A 91 -0.22 -1.81 15.71
CA ALA A 91 -0.99 -0.57 15.89
C ALA A 91 -1.77 -0.17 14.63
N LEU A 92 -1.36 -0.61 13.45
CA LEU A 92 -2.04 -0.33 12.18
C LEU A 92 -3.28 -1.19 11.98
N GLU A 93 -3.33 -2.40 12.53
CA GLU A 93 -4.37 -3.38 12.23
C GLU A 93 -5.39 -3.57 13.36
N ASN A 94 -6.57 -3.96 12.95
CA ASN A 94 -7.61 -4.56 13.77
C ASN A 94 -7.89 -5.95 13.17
N ASP A 95 -7.18 -6.96 13.64
CA ASP A 95 -7.38 -8.34 13.18
C ASP A 95 -8.63 -8.91 13.83
N LEU A 96 -9.67 -9.10 13.02
CA LEU A 96 -11.01 -9.51 13.45
C LEU A 96 -11.14 -11.02 13.66
N ASP A 97 -10.13 -11.78 13.23
CA ASP A 97 -10.11 -13.25 13.32
C ASP A 97 -8.96 -13.74 14.24
N ALA A 98 -8.15 -12.84 14.80
CA ALA A 98 -7.13 -13.20 15.79
C ALA A 98 -7.75 -13.54 17.15
N ASP A 99 -7.24 -14.59 17.79
CA ASP A 99 -7.60 -14.90 19.18
C ASP A 99 -6.84 -13.95 20.13
N PRO A 100 -7.54 -13.11 20.91
CA PRO A 100 -6.89 -12.18 21.83
C PRO A 100 -6.01 -12.85 22.90
N LEU A 101 -6.21 -14.14 23.16
CA LEU A 101 -5.45 -14.88 24.18
C LEU A 101 -4.14 -15.45 23.63
N THR A 102 -4.12 -15.88 22.37
CA THR A 102 -2.97 -16.56 21.76
C THR A 102 -2.20 -15.66 20.81
N ASP A 103 -2.88 -14.77 20.11
CA ASP A 103 -2.33 -14.04 18.97
C ASP A 103 -1.95 -12.58 19.31
N ALA A 104 -2.27 -12.10 20.51
CA ALA A 104 -2.03 -10.72 20.94
C ALA A 104 -0.56 -10.26 20.84
N ALA A 105 0.39 -11.19 20.87
CA ALA A 105 1.80 -10.87 20.67
C ALA A 105 2.12 -10.46 19.21
N LEU A 106 1.35 -10.98 18.24
CA LEU A 106 1.57 -10.77 16.81
C LEU A 106 0.58 -9.80 16.19
N HIS A 107 -0.67 -9.78 16.67
CA HIS A 107 -1.77 -9.05 16.06
C HIS A 107 -2.26 -7.87 16.90
N GLY A 108 -2.75 -6.84 16.21
CA GLY A 108 -3.47 -5.72 16.79
C GLY A 108 -4.98 -5.95 16.73
N SER A 109 -5.71 -5.36 17.69
CA SER A 109 -7.18 -5.49 17.79
C SER A 109 -7.90 -4.14 17.81
N SER A 110 -7.20 -3.03 17.55
CA SER A 110 -7.78 -1.68 17.67
C SER A 110 -7.24 -0.68 16.65
N GLY A 111 -6.41 -1.13 15.72
CA GLY A 111 -5.91 -0.28 14.65
C GLY A 111 -6.99 0.08 13.63
N PRO A 112 -6.74 1.08 12.78
CA PRO A 112 -7.71 1.57 11.82
C PRO A 112 -7.96 0.63 10.64
N MET A 113 -7.06 -0.31 10.37
CA MET A 113 -7.16 -1.22 9.22
C MET A 113 -7.71 -2.57 9.65
N PRO A 114 -8.95 -2.93 9.28
CA PRO A 114 -9.48 -4.24 9.59
C PRO A 114 -8.78 -5.31 8.76
N VAL A 115 -8.53 -6.46 9.38
CA VAL A 115 -7.96 -7.64 8.73
C VAL A 115 -8.85 -8.84 8.98
N ARG A 116 -9.13 -9.60 7.93
CA ARG A 116 -9.88 -10.87 8.00
C ARG A 116 -9.21 -11.95 7.17
N ARG A 117 -9.40 -13.18 7.59
CA ARG A 117 -9.02 -14.40 6.84
C ARG A 117 -10.27 -15.01 6.23
N PRO A 118 -10.57 -14.76 4.93
CA PRO A 118 -11.80 -15.22 4.32
C PRO A 118 -11.85 -16.76 4.29
N ALA A 119 -13.01 -17.31 4.60
CA ALA A 119 -13.24 -18.75 4.48
C ALA A 119 -13.07 -19.20 3.02
N GLN A 120 -12.37 -20.30 2.82
CA GLN A 120 -12.16 -20.90 1.49
C GLN A 120 -13.43 -21.64 1.04
N THR A 121 -14.42 -20.90 0.57
CA THR A 121 -15.74 -21.46 0.17
C THR A 121 -15.74 -22.00 -1.26
N SER A 122 -14.85 -21.52 -2.13
CA SER A 122 -14.74 -21.96 -3.51
C SER A 122 -14.27 -23.42 -3.61
N PRO A 123 -14.91 -24.28 -4.44
CA PRO A 123 -14.45 -25.64 -4.70
C PRO A 123 -12.99 -25.67 -5.21
N ALA A 124 -12.61 -24.74 -6.08
CA ALA A 124 -11.24 -24.63 -6.60
C ALA A 124 -10.21 -24.33 -5.50
N ALA A 125 -10.52 -23.39 -4.58
CA ALA A 125 -9.63 -23.09 -3.47
C ALA A 125 -9.44 -24.28 -2.52
N ARG A 126 -10.52 -25.03 -2.24
CA ARG A 126 -10.44 -26.24 -1.43
C ARG A 126 -9.61 -27.34 -2.11
N ALA A 127 -9.83 -27.57 -3.41
CA ALA A 127 -9.06 -28.54 -4.17
C ALA A 127 -7.58 -28.17 -4.24
N PHE A 128 -7.26 -26.90 -4.46
CA PHE A 128 -5.88 -26.41 -4.43
C PHE A 128 -5.22 -26.64 -3.06
N THR A 129 -5.92 -26.30 -1.98
CA THR A 129 -5.41 -26.51 -0.62
C THR A 129 -5.17 -28.00 -0.35
N ALA A 130 -6.10 -28.87 -0.70
CA ALA A 130 -5.96 -30.32 -0.53
C ALA A 130 -4.74 -30.85 -1.31
N ALA A 131 -4.60 -30.50 -2.58
CA ALA A 131 -3.47 -30.92 -3.40
C ALA A 131 -2.12 -30.41 -2.86
N ALA A 132 -2.06 -29.18 -2.34
CA ALA A 132 -0.85 -28.66 -1.74
C ALA A 132 -0.47 -29.42 -0.46
N LEU A 133 -1.43 -29.76 0.38
CA LEU A 133 -1.20 -30.59 1.58
C LEU A 133 -0.74 -32.01 1.22
N GLU A 134 -1.30 -32.62 0.19
CA GLU A 134 -0.86 -33.94 -0.32
C GLU A 134 0.59 -33.90 -0.86
N LEU A 135 1.01 -32.76 -1.41
CA LEU A 135 2.40 -32.52 -1.85
C LEU A 135 3.36 -32.22 -0.70
N GLY A 136 2.88 -32.19 0.55
CA GLY A 136 3.72 -31.98 1.74
C GLY A 136 3.89 -30.52 2.16
N PHE A 137 3.16 -29.57 1.57
CA PHE A 137 3.11 -28.22 2.09
C PHE A 137 2.36 -28.21 3.42
N VAL A 138 2.83 -27.41 4.38
CA VAL A 138 2.15 -27.26 5.67
C VAL A 138 0.89 -26.40 5.55
N HIS A 139 -0.10 -26.62 6.40
CA HIS A 139 -1.21 -25.68 6.52
C HIS A 139 -0.76 -24.43 7.27
N GLU A 140 -0.79 -23.30 6.60
CA GLU A 140 -0.44 -22.00 7.15
C GLU A 140 -1.73 -21.27 7.56
N HIS A 141 -2.04 -21.36 8.85
CA HIS A 141 -3.27 -20.75 9.40
C HIS A 141 -3.22 -19.22 9.38
N ASP A 142 -2.02 -18.67 9.53
CA ASP A 142 -1.79 -17.24 9.54
C ASP A 142 -0.56 -16.84 8.71
N LYS A 143 -0.81 -16.23 7.57
CA LYS A 143 0.25 -15.73 6.67
C LYS A 143 0.98 -14.48 7.19
N ASN A 144 0.47 -13.87 8.25
CA ASN A 144 1.08 -12.72 8.92
C ASN A 144 1.92 -13.09 10.13
N ALA A 145 1.89 -14.37 10.54
CA ALA A 145 2.77 -14.90 11.57
C ALA A 145 4.12 -15.34 10.99
N PRO A 146 5.22 -15.25 11.78
CA PRO A 146 6.47 -15.89 11.42
C PRO A 146 6.32 -17.40 11.33
N GLY A 147 6.98 -18.04 10.36
CA GLY A 147 6.93 -19.49 10.21
C GLY A 147 7.34 -19.97 8.83
N LEU A 148 7.24 -21.28 8.59
CA LEU A 148 7.44 -21.84 7.26
C LEU A 148 6.30 -21.45 6.33
N PRO A 149 6.60 -21.12 5.06
CA PRO A 149 5.56 -20.84 4.09
C PRO A 149 4.72 -22.10 3.81
N GLY A 150 3.43 -21.92 3.67
CA GLY A 150 2.49 -23.00 3.47
C GLY A 150 1.27 -22.61 2.64
N VAL A 151 0.24 -23.43 2.68
CA VAL A 151 -1.05 -23.20 2.02
C VAL A 151 -2.09 -22.76 3.04
N GLY A 152 -2.80 -21.67 2.77
CA GLY A 152 -3.83 -21.13 3.66
C GLY A 152 -4.54 -19.92 3.09
N ALA A 153 -5.52 -19.41 3.82
CA ALA A 153 -6.24 -18.21 3.44
C ALA A 153 -5.30 -16.98 3.41
N VAL A 154 -5.44 -16.14 2.40
CA VAL A 154 -4.74 -14.86 2.33
C VAL A 154 -5.53 -13.85 3.16
N PRO A 155 -4.93 -13.24 4.20
CA PRO A 155 -5.58 -12.18 4.95
C PRO A 155 -5.94 -11.00 4.04
N SER A 156 -7.04 -10.35 4.33
CA SER A 156 -7.52 -9.24 3.50
C SER A 156 -8.09 -8.11 4.36
N ASN A 157 -8.05 -6.88 3.83
CA ASN A 157 -8.71 -5.71 4.39
C ASN A 157 -10.13 -5.53 3.80
N ILE A 158 -10.82 -6.62 3.58
CA ILE A 158 -12.18 -6.65 3.05
C ILE A 158 -13.14 -7.04 4.17
N VAL A 159 -14.12 -6.19 4.43
CA VAL A 159 -15.18 -6.42 5.42
C VAL A 159 -16.54 -6.20 4.74
N ASP A 160 -17.41 -7.21 4.81
CA ASP A 160 -18.75 -7.17 4.24
C ASP A 160 -18.79 -6.74 2.76
N GLY A 161 -17.82 -7.22 1.98
CA GLY A 161 -17.67 -6.90 0.55
C GLY A 161 -17.05 -5.54 0.27
N VAL A 162 -16.73 -4.75 1.29
CA VAL A 162 -16.10 -3.43 1.19
C VAL A 162 -14.59 -3.56 1.33
N ARG A 163 -13.85 -3.07 0.34
CA ARG A 163 -12.40 -2.87 0.43
C ARG A 163 -12.10 -1.66 1.29
N VAL A 164 -11.63 -1.86 2.53
CA VAL A 164 -11.24 -0.78 3.42
C VAL A 164 -9.85 -0.28 3.01
N ASN A 165 -9.83 0.80 2.25
CA ASN A 165 -8.59 1.42 1.80
C ASN A 165 -8.03 2.42 2.84
N THR A 166 -6.82 2.94 2.62
CA THR A 166 -6.20 3.90 3.55
C THR A 166 -6.92 5.24 3.63
N GLY A 167 -7.71 5.62 2.63
CA GLY A 167 -8.58 6.79 2.69
C GLY A 167 -9.68 6.62 3.72
N LEU A 168 -10.37 5.46 3.71
CA LEU A 168 -11.39 5.10 4.71
C LEU A 168 -10.79 4.93 6.10
N ALA A 169 -9.65 4.24 6.19
CA ALA A 169 -9.08 3.89 7.47
C ALA A 169 -8.45 5.08 8.22
N TYR A 170 -7.86 6.04 7.49
CA TYR A 170 -7.06 7.11 8.10
C TYR A 170 -7.57 8.52 7.81
N ILE A 171 -7.97 8.81 6.57
CA ILE A 171 -8.34 10.18 6.18
C ILE A 171 -9.77 10.49 6.62
N ASP A 172 -10.70 9.58 6.40
CA ASP A 172 -12.11 9.79 6.74
C ASP A 172 -12.34 10.08 8.23
N PRO A 173 -11.76 9.30 9.17
CA PRO A 173 -11.88 9.62 10.61
C PRO A 173 -11.18 10.91 11.05
N ALA A 174 -10.24 11.41 10.25
CA ALA A 174 -9.47 12.62 10.54
C ALA A 174 -9.97 13.85 9.78
N ARG A 175 -10.98 13.73 8.93
CA ARG A 175 -11.42 14.74 7.97
C ARG A 175 -11.75 16.09 8.62
N ASP A 176 -12.38 16.05 9.78
CA ASP A 176 -12.84 17.27 10.49
C ASP A 176 -11.75 17.92 11.35
N ARG A 177 -10.52 17.41 11.30
CA ARG A 177 -9.41 18.03 12.04
C ARG A 177 -9.04 19.36 11.40
N PRO A 178 -9.01 20.47 12.16
CA PRO A 178 -8.73 21.80 11.60
C PRO A 178 -7.30 21.95 11.07
N ASN A 179 -6.41 21.07 11.48
CA ASN A 179 -5.00 21.03 11.04
C ASN A 179 -4.74 20.03 9.90
N LEU A 180 -5.76 19.37 9.35
CA LEU A 180 -5.65 18.50 8.19
C LEU A 180 -6.21 19.16 6.94
N ARG A 181 -5.39 19.23 5.90
CA ARG A 181 -5.81 19.66 4.56
C ARG A 181 -5.45 18.60 3.53
N VAL A 182 -6.45 18.09 2.83
CA VAL A 182 -6.28 17.14 1.72
C VAL A 182 -6.54 17.88 0.42
N LEU A 183 -5.55 17.91 -0.47
CA LEU A 183 -5.65 18.54 -1.79
C LEU A 183 -5.77 17.44 -2.84
N GLY A 184 -6.98 17.21 -3.32
CA GLY A 184 -7.25 16.35 -4.48
C GLY A 184 -6.85 17.05 -5.78
N ASP A 185 -6.70 16.29 -6.86
CA ASP A 185 -6.37 16.74 -8.22
C ASP A 185 -5.14 17.67 -8.31
N THR A 186 -4.33 17.70 -7.25
CA THR A 186 -3.10 18.48 -7.15
C THR A 186 -1.90 17.58 -7.35
N ARG A 187 -1.21 17.75 -8.47
CA ARG A 187 -0.04 16.93 -8.80
C ARG A 187 1.22 17.57 -8.24
N ALA A 188 1.99 16.82 -7.43
CA ALA A 188 3.35 17.20 -7.05
C ALA A 188 4.28 17.05 -8.27
N LEU A 189 5.06 18.08 -8.57
CA LEU A 189 5.93 18.15 -9.73
C LEU A 189 7.39 17.98 -9.34
N ARG A 190 7.83 18.68 -8.29
CA ARG A 190 9.18 18.56 -7.71
C ARG A 190 9.25 19.12 -6.30
N ILE A 191 10.27 18.73 -5.56
CA ILE A 191 10.62 19.31 -4.27
C ILE A 191 11.40 20.61 -4.51
N VAL A 192 11.09 21.65 -3.74
CA VAL A 192 11.77 22.94 -3.79
C VAL A 192 12.82 22.98 -2.69
N PHE A 193 14.03 23.40 -3.05
CA PHE A 193 15.16 23.49 -2.13
C PHE A 193 15.64 24.94 -1.96
N ASP A 194 16.14 25.24 -0.76
CA ASP A 194 17.03 26.38 -0.46
C ASP A 194 18.36 25.77 -0.04
N GLY A 195 19.37 25.87 -0.91
CA GLY A 195 20.60 25.11 -0.77
C GLY A 195 20.34 23.60 -0.73
N SER A 196 20.67 22.95 0.40
CA SER A 196 20.43 21.51 0.62
C SER A 196 19.16 21.21 1.44
N ARG A 197 18.45 22.24 1.90
CA ARG A 197 17.23 22.09 2.70
C ARG A 197 16.00 22.06 1.79
N ALA A 198 15.18 21.02 1.93
CA ALA A 198 13.86 20.99 1.32
C ALA A 198 12.94 21.98 2.06
N ILE A 199 12.30 22.90 1.32
CA ILE A 199 11.47 23.98 1.86
C ILE A 199 10.03 23.96 1.35
N GLY A 200 9.71 23.08 0.40
CA GLY A 200 8.37 23.02 -0.18
C GLY A 200 8.24 22.01 -1.31
N VAL A 201 7.06 22.00 -1.89
CA VAL A 201 6.73 21.18 -3.06
C VAL A 201 6.08 22.08 -4.11
N GLU A 202 6.62 22.07 -5.32
CA GLU A 202 5.96 22.65 -6.49
C GLU A 202 4.87 21.69 -6.97
N THR A 203 3.69 22.23 -7.18
CA THR A 203 2.51 21.47 -7.63
C THR A 203 1.90 22.07 -8.88
N SER A 204 0.91 21.38 -9.48
CA SER A 204 0.11 21.92 -10.59
C SER A 204 -0.67 23.19 -10.23
N GLU A 205 -0.89 23.44 -8.93
CA GLU A 205 -1.68 24.56 -8.41
C GLU A 205 -0.81 25.65 -7.75
N GLY A 206 0.52 25.53 -7.85
CA GLY A 206 1.49 26.45 -7.23
C GLY A 206 2.38 25.78 -6.20
N THR A 207 3.22 26.57 -5.54
CA THR A 207 4.19 26.07 -4.57
C THR A 207 3.59 26.06 -3.15
N LEU A 208 3.73 24.95 -2.47
CA LEU A 208 3.40 24.77 -1.07
C LEU A 208 4.66 24.72 -0.24
N LEU A 209 4.83 25.65 0.70
CA LEU A 209 5.96 25.67 1.61
C LEU A 209 5.67 24.81 2.84
N ALA A 210 6.70 24.13 3.35
CA ALA A 210 6.63 23.30 4.54
C ALA A 210 8.00 23.17 5.21
N ASP A 211 7.99 22.96 6.53
CA ASP A 211 9.21 22.70 7.30
C ASP A 211 9.69 21.25 7.19
N GLU A 212 8.75 20.32 6.92
CA GLU A 212 9.01 18.90 6.73
C GLU A 212 8.22 18.37 5.53
N ILE A 213 8.86 17.52 4.73
CA ILE A 213 8.26 16.91 3.54
C ILE A 213 8.43 15.40 3.60
N VAL A 214 7.33 14.68 3.57
CA VAL A 214 7.30 13.20 3.56
C VAL A 214 6.83 12.70 2.21
N LEU A 215 7.66 11.92 1.51
CA LEU A 215 7.34 11.34 0.22
C LEU A 215 6.64 10.00 0.37
N CYS A 216 5.35 9.96 0.04
CA CYS A 216 4.52 8.76 0.05
C CYS A 216 3.83 8.53 -1.30
N ALA A 217 4.50 8.89 -2.42
CA ALA A 217 3.95 8.79 -3.78
C ALA A 217 4.06 7.35 -4.38
N GLY A 218 4.41 6.36 -3.56
CA GLY A 218 4.56 4.97 -3.96
C GLY A 218 5.88 4.64 -4.64
N GLY A 219 6.09 3.34 -4.94
CA GLY A 219 7.36 2.81 -5.45
C GLY A 219 7.78 3.33 -6.84
N ILE A 220 6.88 3.96 -7.58
CA ILE A 220 7.18 4.62 -8.87
C ILE A 220 7.20 6.13 -8.70
N GLY A 221 6.21 6.70 -8.04
CA GLY A 221 6.07 8.15 -7.93
C GLY A 221 7.12 8.82 -7.06
N SER A 222 7.52 8.22 -5.92
CA SER A 222 8.53 8.81 -5.03
C SER A 222 9.92 8.90 -5.68
N PRO A 223 10.47 7.82 -6.31
CA PRO A 223 11.72 7.93 -7.05
C PRO A 223 11.64 8.90 -8.23
N HIS A 224 10.53 8.91 -8.97
CA HIS A 224 10.32 9.86 -10.05
C HIS A 224 10.35 11.31 -9.55
N LEU A 225 9.69 11.60 -8.43
CA LEU A 225 9.70 12.94 -7.83
C LEU A 225 11.09 13.35 -7.34
N LEU A 226 11.87 12.42 -6.78
CA LEU A 226 13.27 12.68 -6.41
C LEU A 226 14.11 13.02 -7.63
N LEU A 227 14.03 12.23 -8.72
CA LEU A 227 14.75 12.52 -9.96
C LEU A 227 14.36 13.89 -10.53
N ALA A 228 13.06 14.19 -10.61
CA ALA A 228 12.56 15.50 -11.08
C ALA A 228 13.01 16.68 -10.19
N SER A 229 13.46 16.39 -8.97
CA SER A 229 13.96 17.36 -8.00
C SER A 229 15.51 17.46 -7.97
N GLY A 230 16.20 16.77 -8.89
CA GLY A 230 17.64 16.75 -8.95
C GLY A 230 18.32 15.81 -7.95
N ILE A 231 17.57 14.86 -7.38
CA ILE A 231 18.08 13.87 -6.42
C ILE A 231 18.13 12.49 -7.11
N GLY A 232 19.33 12.01 -7.40
CA GLY A 232 19.53 10.72 -8.05
C GLY A 232 20.97 10.52 -8.52
N PRO A 233 21.24 9.42 -9.23
CA PRO A 233 22.57 9.16 -9.81
C PRO A 233 22.94 10.25 -10.81
N ARG A 234 24.09 10.90 -10.58
CA ARG A 234 24.58 12.02 -11.42
C ARG A 234 24.50 11.73 -12.92
N PRO A 235 25.01 10.60 -13.46
CA PRO A 235 24.95 10.36 -14.90
C PRO A 235 23.54 10.33 -15.47
N GLN A 236 22.58 9.85 -14.68
CA GLN A 236 21.15 9.79 -15.08
C GLN A 236 20.54 11.20 -15.10
N LEU A 237 20.84 12.03 -14.11
CA LEU A 237 20.33 13.40 -14.03
C LEU A 237 20.90 14.24 -15.18
N GLU A 238 22.22 14.17 -15.43
CA GLU A 238 22.88 14.86 -16.55
C GLU A 238 22.30 14.43 -17.91
N ALA A 239 22.01 13.15 -18.11
CA ALA A 239 21.38 12.65 -19.33
C ALA A 239 19.94 13.18 -19.54
N LEU A 240 19.27 13.58 -18.47
CA LEU A 240 17.93 14.18 -18.48
C LEU A 240 17.97 15.72 -18.53
N GLY A 241 19.16 16.34 -18.46
CA GLY A 241 19.31 17.80 -18.42
C GLY A 241 18.92 18.41 -17.06
N ILE A 242 19.02 17.63 -15.99
CA ILE A 242 18.72 18.03 -14.61
C ILE A 242 20.03 18.22 -13.82
#